data_c1bd68289fcdf78ee2c70660884a85bf
#
_entry.id   c1bd68289fcdf78ee2c70660884a85bf
#
_cell.length_a   1.000
_cell.length_b   1.000
_cell.length_c   1.000
_cell.angle_alpha   90.00
_cell.angle_beta   90.00
_cell.angle_gamma   90.00
#
_symmetry.space_group_name_H-M   'P 1'
#
loop_
_entity.id
_entity.type
_entity.pdbx_description
1 polymer ?
#
loop_
_entity_poly.entity_id
_entity_poly.type
_entity_poly.pdbx_seq_one_letter_code
_entity_poly.pdbx_strand_id
1 'polypeptide(L)'
;MKLRFQITKDKEIRFISHLEYLRTIGRAFRRAKLPVAYSQGFNPHMKYSLASALGVGVVSRAEYVELDLTEPVVPSEAAEAFKKALPRGIRVLAYDAVDDHAQALMAAAGGAGYRVSVPWQGDFARVEAAVAAFHAAPELLFEKAAPKTKKKVKQIDVKRYISLSLIHI
;
A
#
# COMPACT_ATOMS: atom_id res chain seq x y z
N MET A 1 0.14 -2.39 22.79
CA MET A 1 -0.91 -1.67 22.01
C MET A 1 -0.40 -1.38 20.63
N LYS A 2 -1.25 -1.53 19.61
CA LYS A 2 -0.92 -1.16 18.24
C LYS A 2 -1.84 -0.04 17.75
N LEU A 3 -1.29 0.84 16.93
CA LEU A 3 -2.08 1.83 16.19
C LEU A 3 -1.98 1.53 14.69
N ARG A 4 -3.11 1.62 14.02
CA ARG A 4 -3.20 1.47 12.56
C ARG A 4 -3.70 2.78 11.96
N PHE A 5 -3.02 3.26 10.93
CA PHE A 5 -3.38 4.49 10.22
C PHE A 5 -3.64 4.18 8.76
N GLN A 6 -4.71 4.75 8.21
CA GLN A 6 -4.90 4.87 6.78
C GLN A 6 -4.30 6.18 6.33
N ILE A 7 -3.35 6.13 5.40
CA ILE A 7 -2.60 7.28 4.93
C ILE A 7 -2.60 7.35 3.41
N THR A 8 -2.25 8.53 2.88
CA THR A 8 -2.09 8.74 1.43
C THR A 8 -0.65 8.69 0.99
N LYS A 9 -0.43 8.40 -0.30
CA LYS A 9 0.77 8.74 -1.05
C LYS A 9 0.32 9.63 -2.21
N ASP A 10 0.40 10.94 -2.01
CA ASP A 10 -0.13 11.91 -2.96
C ASP A 10 0.80 12.13 -4.17
N LYS A 11 0.33 12.88 -5.15
CA LYS A 11 0.99 13.09 -6.45
C LYS A 11 2.40 13.67 -6.32
N GLU A 12 2.62 14.53 -5.32
CA GLU A 12 3.90 15.22 -5.09
C GLU A 12 5.05 14.26 -4.77
N ILE A 13 4.73 13.14 -4.11
CA ILE A 13 5.72 12.16 -3.66
C ILE A 13 5.61 10.81 -4.37
N ARG A 14 4.82 10.71 -5.44
CA ARG A 14 4.56 9.42 -6.12
C ARG A 14 5.81 8.72 -6.63
N PHE A 15 6.87 9.47 -6.93
CA PHE A 15 8.10 8.93 -7.50
C PHE A 15 9.12 8.44 -6.47
N ILE A 16 8.87 8.60 -5.15
CA ILE A 16 9.73 7.98 -4.15
C ILE A 16 9.51 6.46 -4.11
N SER A 17 10.58 5.72 -3.81
CA SER A 17 10.51 4.27 -3.66
C SER A 17 9.71 3.86 -2.43
N HIS A 18 9.29 2.59 -2.36
CA HIS A 18 8.67 2.04 -1.16
C HIS A 18 9.53 2.21 0.09
N LEU A 19 10.84 1.98 -0.01
CA LEU A 19 11.76 2.12 1.13
C LEU A 19 11.88 3.57 1.61
N GLU A 20 11.92 4.54 0.68
CA GLU A 20 11.94 5.96 1.07
C GLU A 20 10.61 6.41 1.67
N TYR A 21 9.49 5.89 1.15
CA TYR A 21 8.18 6.14 1.74
C TYR A 21 8.12 5.60 3.18
N LEU A 22 8.53 4.36 3.39
CA LEU A 22 8.62 3.72 4.71
C LEU A 22 9.52 4.53 5.66
N ARG A 23 10.73 4.90 5.24
CA ARG A 23 11.65 5.73 6.02
C ARG A 23 11.06 7.09 6.38
N THR A 24 10.32 7.70 5.46
CA THR A 24 9.67 9.00 5.69
C THR A 24 8.61 8.90 6.78
N ILE A 25 7.81 7.84 6.77
CA ILE A 25 6.83 7.53 7.82
C ILE A 25 7.54 7.32 9.15
N GLY A 26 8.60 6.52 9.19
CA GLY A 26 9.38 6.29 10.41
C GLY A 26 9.99 7.57 10.99
N ARG A 27 10.47 8.48 10.14
CA ARG A 27 10.94 9.81 10.60
C ARG A 27 9.79 10.63 11.17
N ALA A 28 8.58 10.52 10.60
CA ALA A 28 7.39 11.23 11.11
C ALA A 28 6.96 10.70 12.48
N PHE A 29 6.99 9.38 12.71
CA PHE A 29 6.73 8.80 14.04
C PHE A 29 7.71 9.32 15.11
N ARG A 30 8.99 9.41 14.78
CA ARG A 30 10.01 10.01 15.70
C ARG A 30 9.72 11.46 16.00
N ARG A 31 9.41 12.28 14.99
CA ARG A 31 9.04 13.71 15.17
C ARG A 31 7.77 13.88 16.00
N ALA A 32 6.83 12.98 15.84
CA ALA A 32 5.59 12.94 16.62
C ALA A 32 5.82 12.54 18.09
N LYS A 33 7.05 12.08 18.43
CA LYS A 33 7.44 11.61 19.78
C LYS A 33 6.52 10.50 20.31
N LEU A 34 6.01 9.64 19.42
CA LEU A 34 5.22 8.50 19.82
C LEU A 34 6.11 7.46 20.53
N PRO A 35 5.62 6.76 21.56
CA PRO A 35 6.35 5.73 22.30
C PRO A 35 6.46 4.43 21.47
N VAL A 36 7.23 4.47 20.39
CA VAL A 36 7.36 3.38 19.42
C VAL A 36 8.15 2.23 20.00
N ALA A 37 7.66 1.00 19.86
CA ALA A 37 8.42 -0.20 20.20
C ALA A 37 9.54 -0.47 19.18
N TYR A 38 10.63 -1.05 19.67
CA TYR A 38 11.79 -1.45 18.88
C TYR A 38 12.01 -2.97 18.94
N SER A 39 12.60 -3.52 17.90
CA SER A 39 13.04 -4.92 17.90
C SER A 39 14.18 -5.14 18.87
N GLN A 40 14.32 -6.36 19.36
CA GLN A 40 15.48 -6.81 20.16
C GLN A 40 16.66 -7.12 19.24
N GLY A 41 17.88 -6.94 19.72
CA GLY A 41 19.10 -7.30 19.02
C GLY A 41 20.09 -6.14 18.85
N PHE A 42 21.20 -6.39 18.15
CA PHE A 42 22.31 -5.44 17.99
C PHE A 42 21.95 -4.17 17.19
N ASN A 43 20.97 -4.25 16.28
CA ASN A 43 20.45 -3.13 15.50
C ASN A 43 18.94 -2.98 15.72
N PRO A 44 18.49 -2.30 16.79
CA PRO A 44 17.07 -2.12 17.04
C PRO A 44 16.36 -1.34 15.94
N HIS A 45 15.32 -1.90 15.38
CA HIS A 45 14.47 -1.25 14.39
C HIS A 45 13.12 -0.91 15.00
N MET A 46 12.57 0.26 14.66
CA MET A 46 11.20 0.60 15.00
C MET A 46 10.23 -0.45 14.45
N LYS A 47 9.31 -0.92 15.29
CA LYS A 47 8.30 -1.90 14.90
C LYS A 47 7.13 -1.19 14.25
N TYR A 48 7.18 -1.05 12.94
CA TYR A 48 6.07 -0.58 12.12
C TYR A 48 6.15 -1.24 10.73
N SER A 49 5.00 -1.37 10.08
CA SER A 49 4.90 -2.02 8.78
C SER A 49 3.81 -1.37 7.91
N LEU A 50 3.96 -1.46 6.61
CA LEU A 50 2.92 -1.13 5.62
C LEU A 50 2.22 -2.40 5.16
N ALA A 51 0.94 -2.30 4.82
CA ALA A 51 0.15 -3.42 4.32
C ALA A 51 0.66 -3.96 2.98
N SER A 52 1.20 -3.08 2.14
CA SER A 52 1.71 -3.44 0.82
C SER A 52 2.87 -2.55 0.39
N ALA A 53 3.63 -3.00 -0.60
CA ALA A 53 4.68 -2.23 -1.24
C ALA A 53 4.13 -1.53 -2.48
N LEU A 54 3.85 -0.24 -2.39
CA LEU A 54 3.38 0.54 -3.53
C LEU A 54 4.52 0.88 -4.49
N GLY A 55 4.28 0.69 -5.78
CA GLY A 55 5.24 0.99 -6.84
C GLY A 55 5.56 2.48 -6.98
N VAL A 56 6.70 2.77 -7.62
CA VAL A 56 7.09 4.13 -8.02
C VAL A 56 6.13 4.64 -9.10
N GLY A 57 5.75 5.91 -9.01
CA GLY A 57 4.81 6.55 -9.93
C GLY A 57 3.33 6.38 -9.55
N VAL A 58 3.01 5.48 -8.62
CA VAL A 58 1.64 5.22 -8.18
C VAL A 58 1.28 6.13 -7.01
N VAL A 59 0.08 6.74 -7.08
CA VAL A 59 -0.55 7.47 -5.97
C VAL A 59 -1.51 6.54 -5.23
N SER A 60 -1.72 6.79 -3.94
CA SER A 60 -2.65 5.98 -3.15
C SER A 60 -3.44 6.82 -2.14
N ARG A 61 -4.68 6.40 -1.91
CA ARG A 61 -5.56 6.90 -0.84
C ARG A 61 -5.84 5.84 0.23
N ALA A 62 -5.20 4.68 0.12
CA ALA A 62 -5.48 3.54 0.99
C ALA A 62 -4.21 2.77 1.34
N GLU A 63 -3.16 3.50 1.73
CA GLU A 63 -2.00 2.88 2.36
C GLU A 63 -2.29 2.70 3.85
N TYR A 64 -2.05 1.51 4.36
CA TYR A 64 -2.20 1.22 5.78
C TYR A 64 -0.83 1.03 6.40
N VAL A 65 -0.59 1.71 7.51
CA VAL A 65 0.60 1.53 8.33
C VAL A 65 0.19 1.13 9.75
N GLU A 66 0.83 0.12 10.29
CA GLU A 66 0.66 -0.35 11.66
C GLU A 66 1.93 -0.06 12.45
N LEU A 67 1.76 0.43 13.67
CA LEU A 67 2.81 0.85 14.59
C LEU A 67 2.64 0.16 15.94
N ASP A 68 3.67 -0.54 16.40
CA ASP A 68 3.71 -1.11 17.75
C ASP A 68 4.18 -0.04 18.74
N LEU A 69 3.48 0.08 19.88
CA LEU A 69 3.78 1.02 20.96
C LEU A 69 4.27 0.28 22.21
N THR A 70 5.16 0.93 22.97
CA THR A 70 5.67 0.41 24.24
C THR A 70 4.68 0.61 25.38
N GLU A 71 3.81 1.62 25.28
CA GLU A 71 2.81 1.97 26.27
C GLU A 71 1.52 2.42 25.61
N PRO A 72 0.37 2.35 26.31
CA PRO A 72 -0.88 2.87 25.81
C PRO A 72 -0.83 4.39 25.59
N VAL A 73 -1.48 4.84 24.54
CA VAL A 73 -1.66 6.27 24.20
C VAL A 73 -3.12 6.54 23.87
N VAL A 74 -3.53 7.78 23.95
CA VAL A 74 -4.85 8.23 23.43
C VAL A 74 -4.75 8.26 21.89
N PRO A 75 -5.53 7.43 21.15
CA PRO A 75 -5.37 7.31 19.70
C PRO A 75 -5.54 8.63 18.94
N SER A 76 -6.47 9.50 19.38
CA SER A 76 -6.70 10.81 18.76
C SER A 76 -5.51 11.76 18.92
N GLU A 77 -4.88 11.79 20.10
CA GLU A 77 -3.71 12.62 20.36
C GLU A 77 -2.50 12.12 19.55
N ALA A 78 -2.28 10.82 19.51
CA ALA A 78 -1.24 10.20 18.71
C ALA A 78 -1.44 10.49 17.21
N ALA A 79 -2.68 10.43 16.73
CA ALA A 79 -3.00 10.75 15.35
C ALA A 79 -2.75 12.23 15.02
N GLU A 80 -3.11 13.16 15.90
CA GLU A 80 -2.84 14.59 15.69
C GLU A 80 -1.34 14.89 15.72
N ALA A 81 -0.59 14.29 16.64
CA ALA A 81 0.87 14.41 16.67
C ALA A 81 1.51 13.87 15.38
N PHE A 82 1.03 12.73 14.89
CA PHE A 82 1.50 12.13 13.65
C PHE A 82 1.15 13.00 12.43
N LYS A 83 -0.09 13.50 12.33
CA LYS A 83 -0.52 14.42 11.25
C LYS A 83 0.40 15.64 11.15
N LYS A 84 0.69 16.30 12.29
CA LYS A 84 1.59 17.46 12.35
C LYS A 84 3.03 17.14 11.95
N ALA A 85 3.47 15.91 12.15
CA ALA A 85 4.82 15.45 11.84
C ALA A 85 4.98 14.94 10.40
N LEU A 86 3.90 14.70 9.66
CA LEU A 86 3.96 14.24 8.28
C LEU A 86 4.42 15.34 7.32
N PRO A 87 5.23 15.01 6.31
CA PRO A 87 5.56 15.96 5.25
C PRO A 87 4.38 16.14 4.29
N ARG A 88 4.44 17.18 3.48
CA ARG A 88 3.52 17.36 2.36
C ARG A 88 3.51 16.13 1.45
N GLY A 89 2.33 15.71 1.01
CA GLY A 89 2.12 14.54 0.16
C GLY A 89 1.77 13.26 0.93
N ILE A 90 1.71 13.30 2.28
CA ILE A 90 1.19 12.22 3.12
C ILE A 90 0.16 12.81 4.08
N ARG A 91 -1.04 12.24 4.10
CA ARG A 91 -2.13 12.66 5.00
C ARG A 91 -2.69 11.43 5.72
N VAL A 92 -3.09 11.61 6.97
CA VAL A 92 -3.86 10.61 7.71
C VAL A 92 -5.33 10.78 7.36
N LEU A 93 -5.97 9.71 6.89
CA LEU A 93 -7.39 9.67 6.55
C LEU A 93 -8.24 9.07 7.68
N ALA A 94 -7.72 8.02 8.30
CA ALA A 94 -8.34 7.34 9.43
C ALA A 94 -7.27 6.75 10.34
N TYR A 95 -7.65 6.43 11.56
CA TYR A 95 -6.80 5.74 12.53
C TYR A 95 -7.66 4.90 13.47
N ASP A 96 -7.07 3.86 14.02
CA ASP A 96 -7.71 3.00 15.02
C ASP A 96 -6.66 2.35 15.91
N ALA A 97 -7.09 2.04 17.14
CA ALA A 97 -6.34 1.17 18.04
C ALA A 97 -6.66 -0.28 17.71
N VAL A 98 -5.64 -1.10 17.63
CA VAL A 98 -5.77 -2.51 17.26
C VAL A 98 -5.22 -3.37 18.37
N ASP A 99 -5.88 -4.51 18.59
CA ASP A 99 -5.44 -5.51 19.57
C ASP A 99 -4.04 -6.05 19.21
N ASP A 100 -3.24 -6.35 20.23
CA ASP A 100 -1.89 -6.89 20.04
C ASP A 100 -1.88 -8.26 19.35
N HIS A 101 -2.98 -9.01 19.48
CA HIS A 101 -3.19 -10.32 18.84
C HIS A 101 -3.92 -10.23 17.50
N ALA A 102 -4.27 -9.02 17.04
CA ALA A 102 -4.90 -8.85 15.75
C ALA A 102 -4.04 -9.42 14.62
N GLN A 103 -4.71 -9.90 13.59
CA GLN A 103 -4.06 -10.41 12.39
C GLN A 103 -3.06 -9.39 11.83
N ALA A 104 -1.88 -9.86 11.45
CA ALA A 104 -0.84 -9.03 10.85
C ALA A 104 -1.39 -8.23 9.66
N LEU A 105 -1.03 -6.95 9.57
CA LEU A 105 -1.58 -6.00 8.61
C LEU A 105 -1.53 -6.51 7.16
N MET A 106 -0.42 -7.13 6.74
CA MET A 106 -0.27 -7.69 5.40
C MET A 106 -1.21 -8.88 5.12
N ALA A 107 -1.54 -9.66 6.14
CA ALA A 107 -2.44 -10.79 6.02
C ALA A 107 -3.92 -10.37 6.09
N ALA A 108 -4.22 -9.24 6.74
CA ALA A 108 -5.55 -8.67 6.81
C ALA A 108 -5.97 -7.98 5.48
N ALA A 109 -5.01 -7.59 4.64
CA ALA A 109 -5.27 -6.94 3.36
C ALA A 109 -5.72 -7.97 2.31
N GLY A 110 -7.02 -8.10 2.12
CA GLY A 110 -7.63 -9.06 1.17
C GLY A 110 -7.57 -8.64 -0.30
N GLY A 111 -7.33 -7.37 -0.61
CA GLY A 111 -7.28 -6.87 -1.99
C GLY A 111 -7.05 -5.37 -2.07
N ALA A 112 -6.94 -4.86 -3.29
CA ALA A 112 -6.79 -3.43 -3.55
C ALA A 112 -7.54 -3.02 -4.82
N GLY A 113 -8.18 -1.83 -4.79
CA GLY A 113 -8.79 -1.21 -5.97
C GLY A 113 -7.81 -0.26 -6.65
N TYR A 114 -7.71 -0.36 -7.97
CA TYR A 114 -6.87 0.52 -8.79
C TYR A 114 -7.73 1.31 -9.77
N ARG A 115 -7.43 2.61 -9.91
CA ARG A 115 -7.92 3.44 -11.01
C ARG A 115 -6.75 3.74 -11.93
N VAL A 116 -6.86 3.33 -13.18
CA VAL A 116 -5.86 3.58 -14.22
C VAL A 116 -6.47 4.52 -15.24
N SER A 117 -5.83 5.68 -15.46
CA SER A 117 -6.24 6.64 -16.49
C SER A 117 -5.23 6.61 -17.62
N VAL A 118 -5.70 6.31 -18.82
CA VAL A 118 -4.86 6.22 -20.03
C VAL A 118 -5.41 7.20 -21.06
N PRO A 119 -4.58 8.12 -21.62
CA PRO A 119 -4.98 8.88 -22.80
C PRO A 119 -5.26 7.93 -23.95
N TRP A 120 -6.42 8.04 -24.58
CA TRP A 120 -6.81 7.19 -25.68
C TRP A 120 -7.19 8.03 -26.90
N GLN A 121 -6.60 7.73 -28.06
CA GLN A 121 -6.86 8.42 -29.33
C GLN A 121 -7.50 7.51 -30.39
N GLY A 122 -7.79 6.26 -30.06
CA GLY A 122 -8.38 5.29 -30.98
C GLY A 122 -9.90 5.15 -30.80
N ASP A 123 -10.47 4.20 -31.53
CA ASP A 123 -11.87 3.83 -31.41
C ASP A 123 -12.14 3.21 -30.03
N PHE A 124 -13.08 3.80 -29.31
CA PHE A 124 -13.42 3.37 -27.94
C PHE A 124 -14.11 1.98 -27.94
N ALA A 125 -14.85 1.65 -29.01
CA ALA A 125 -15.47 0.34 -29.14
C ALA A 125 -14.47 -0.82 -29.07
N ARG A 126 -13.21 -0.59 -29.49
CA ARG A 126 -12.14 -1.58 -29.37
C ARG A 126 -11.75 -1.83 -27.90
N VAL A 127 -11.80 -0.81 -27.07
CA VAL A 127 -11.50 -0.94 -25.63
C VAL A 127 -12.62 -1.71 -24.94
N GLU A 128 -13.88 -1.39 -25.25
CA GLU A 128 -15.04 -2.11 -24.73
C GLU A 128 -15.00 -3.58 -25.13
N ALA A 129 -14.73 -3.87 -26.40
CA ALA A 129 -14.58 -5.23 -26.90
C ALA A 129 -13.45 -6.00 -26.22
N ALA A 130 -12.30 -5.34 -25.97
CA ALA A 130 -11.17 -5.95 -25.26
C ALA A 130 -11.51 -6.28 -23.80
N VAL A 131 -12.26 -5.42 -23.11
CA VAL A 131 -12.72 -5.69 -21.75
C VAL A 131 -13.77 -6.78 -21.72
N ALA A 132 -14.70 -6.80 -22.67
CA ALA A 132 -15.66 -7.90 -22.80
C ALA A 132 -14.95 -9.24 -23.04
N ALA A 133 -13.96 -9.26 -23.93
CA ALA A 133 -13.13 -10.44 -24.19
C ALA A 133 -12.35 -10.88 -22.95
N PHE A 134 -11.80 -9.91 -22.19
CA PHE A 134 -11.14 -10.20 -20.91
C PHE A 134 -12.12 -10.88 -19.93
N HIS A 135 -13.34 -10.38 -19.81
CA HIS A 135 -14.35 -10.98 -18.91
C HIS A 135 -14.77 -12.37 -19.36
N ALA A 136 -14.92 -12.60 -20.67
CA ALA A 136 -15.32 -13.88 -21.23
C ALA A 136 -14.23 -14.95 -21.20
N ALA A 137 -12.95 -14.54 -21.20
CA ALA A 137 -11.81 -15.46 -21.18
C ALA A 137 -11.77 -16.29 -19.88
N PRO A 138 -11.61 -17.64 -19.95
CA PRO A 138 -11.47 -18.48 -18.76
C PRO A 138 -10.15 -18.23 -18.03
N GLU A 139 -9.10 -17.89 -18.74
CA GLU A 139 -7.77 -17.56 -18.22
C GLU A 139 -7.12 -16.48 -19.08
N LEU A 140 -6.15 -15.78 -18.51
CA LEU A 140 -5.29 -14.84 -19.23
C LEU A 140 -3.86 -14.98 -18.74
N LEU A 141 -3.03 -15.67 -19.53
CA LEU A 141 -1.63 -15.91 -19.17
C LEU A 141 -0.75 -14.73 -19.53
N PHE A 142 -0.03 -14.23 -18.54
CA PHE A 142 1.00 -13.20 -18.68
C PHE A 142 2.36 -13.79 -18.37
N GLU A 143 3.33 -13.56 -19.24
CA GLU A 143 4.71 -14.00 -19.05
C GLU A 143 5.53 -12.90 -18.37
N LYS A 144 6.02 -13.21 -17.17
CA LYS A 144 6.92 -12.33 -16.42
C LYS A 144 8.33 -12.87 -16.43
N ALA A 145 9.29 -12.02 -16.80
CA ALA A 145 10.70 -12.36 -16.69
C ALA A 145 11.09 -12.73 -15.26
N ALA A 146 11.72 -13.85 -15.08
CA ALA A 146 12.13 -14.40 -13.77
C ALA A 146 13.58 -14.91 -13.85
N PRO A 147 14.59 -14.02 -13.97
CA PRO A 147 15.99 -14.39 -14.27
C PRO A 147 16.62 -15.33 -13.23
N LYS A 148 16.08 -15.36 -12.01
CA LYS A 148 16.56 -16.25 -10.93
C LYS A 148 15.98 -17.66 -10.98
N THR A 149 15.06 -17.98 -11.91
CA THR A 149 14.46 -19.31 -12.05
C THR A 149 15.08 -20.08 -13.21
N LYS A 150 15.07 -21.41 -13.15
CA LYS A 150 15.58 -22.27 -14.25
C LYS A 150 14.93 -21.96 -15.61
N LYS A 151 13.65 -21.63 -15.62
CA LYS A 151 12.89 -21.32 -16.84
C LYS A 151 13.02 -19.87 -17.31
N LYS A 152 13.68 -18.97 -16.54
CA LYS A 152 13.84 -17.53 -16.82
C LYS A 152 12.53 -16.74 -17.07
N VAL A 153 11.39 -17.44 -17.12
CA VAL A 153 10.05 -16.89 -17.34
C VAL A 153 9.08 -17.55 -16.37
N LYS A 154 8.17 -16.78 -15.81
CA LYS A 154 7.06 -17.26 -14.98
C LYS A 154 5.75 -16.87 -15.66
N GLN A 155 4.91 -17.86 -15.95
CA GLN A 155 3.54 -17.61 -16.39
C GLN A 155 2.63 -17.33 -15.18
N ILE A 156 1.83 -16.29 -15.30
CA ILE A 156 0.87 -15.84 -14.28
C ILE A 156 -0.49 -15.73 -14.96
N ASP A 157 -1.46 -16.44 -14.44
CA ASP A 157 -2.85 -16.23 -14.86
C ASP A 157 -3.39 -14.98 -14.15
N VAL A 158 -3.55 -13.92 -14.91
CA VAL A 158 -3.96 -12.60 -14.40
C VAL A 158 -5.41 -12.62 -13.92
N LYS A 159 -6.25 -13.47 -14.49
CA LYS A 159 -7.67 -13.59 -14.09
C LYS A 159 -7.85 -13.96 -12.63
N ARG A 160 -6.92 -14.72 -12.06
CA ARG A 160 -6.96 -15.11 -10.63
C ARG A 160 -6.79 -13.96 -9.66
N TYR A 161 -6.26 -12.83 -10.12
CA TYR A 161 -5.94 -11.66 -9.29
C TYR A 161 -6.87 -10.48 -9.52
N ILE A 162 -7.72 -10.53 -10.54
CA ILE A 162 -8.65 -9.44 -10.88
C ILE A 162 -10.08 -9.96 -10.71
N SER A 163 -10.73 -9.53 -9.62
CA SER A 163 -12.11 -9.92 -9.32
C SER A 163 -13.14 -9.04 -10.05
N LEU A 164 -12.78 -7.78 -10.33
CA LEU A 164 -13.66 -6.82 -11.00
C LEU A 164 -12.84 -5.88 -11.86
N SER A 165 -13.30 -5.62 -13.09
CA SER A 165 -12.82 -4.52 -13.91
C SER A 165 -14.00 -3.74 -14.49
N LEU A 166 -13.89 -2.39 -14.45
CA LEU A 166 -14.88 -1.46 -14.96
C LEU A 166 -14.18 -0.44 -15.85
N ILE A 167 -14.89 -0.01 -16.91
CA ILE A 167 -14.46 1.11 -17.74
C ILE A 167 -15.34 2.31 -17.43
N HIS A 168 -14.71 3.48 -17.30
CA HIS A 168 -15.38 4.77 -17.27
C HIS A 168 -14.83 5.64 -18.40
N ILE A 169 -15.72 6.27 -19.12
CA ILE A 169 -15.45 7.22 -20.20
C ILE A 169 -15.55 8.64 -19.63
#